data_a15a85e2e1d26dfa605703541df35424
#
_entry.id   a15a85e2e1d26dfa605703541df35424
#
_cell.length_a   1.000
_cell.length_b   1.000
_cell.length_c   1.000
_cell.angle_alpha   90.00
_cell.angle_beta   90.00
_cell.angle_gamma   90.00
#
_symmetry.space_group_name_H-M   'P 1'
#
loop_
_entity.id
_entity.type
_entity.pdbx_description
1 polymer ?
#
loop_
_entity_poly.entity_id
_entity_poly.type
_entity_poly.pdbx_seq_one_letter_code
_entity_poly.pdbx_strand_id
1 'polypeptide(L)'
;MSDLAETNRKHFDKVATTHQNDFGDLINAAIREFQARRGWITPKLNETSLSKTERPQVKLLDYACGAGTVSKALAPYATQAIGLDLSSGMVAEYNRAASEMGFNAEKMHAYRYNLLAGDAETDTETANPLPEGTLTPSSFDVVVIGMALHHVSEPGVLLARFKELLKPRGVCVVMDMVPTDDAPDIEGVLEPSQLEVVKTIGKRGFTEQEMRTLYEGAGMRRGFEYVVIEDKFLFTMFGHKFQVTGFMARGEVE
;
A
#
# COMPACT_ATOMS: atom_id res chain seq x y z
N MET A 1 -9.68 -16.83 -5.76
CA MET A 1 -8.39 -16.06 -5.63
C MET A 1 -7.52 -16.39 -6.84
N SER A 2 -6.79 -15.44 -7.42
CA SER A 2 -5.82 -15.77 -8.49
C SER A 2 -4.66 -16.58 -7.91
N ASP A 3 -3.96 -17.39 -8.74
CA ASP A 3 -2.80 -18.15 -8.29
C ASP A 3 -1.71 -17.24 -7.70
N LEU A 4 -1.53 -16.03 -8.26
CA LEU A 4 -0.61 -15.03 -7.75
C LEU A 4 -1.01 -14.51 -6.35
N ALA A 5 -2.30 -14.22 -6.13
CA ALA A 5 -2.78 -13.75 -4.83
C ALA A 5 -2.61 -14.82 -3.74
N GLU A 6 -2.84 -16.10 -4.05
CA GLU A 6 -2.61 -17.19 -3.10
C GLU A 6 -1.12 -17.41 -2.82
N THR A 7 -0.26 -17.27 -3.85
CA THR A 7 1.19 -17.31 -3.68
C THR A 7 1.68 -16.17 -2.77
N ASN A 8 1.19 -14.95 -3.00
CA ASN A 8 1.48 -13.79 -2.16
C ASN A 8 1.03 -14.01 -0.71
N ARG A 9 -0.21 -14.45 -0.51
CA ARG A 9 -0.75 -14.73 0.82
C ARG A 9 0.16 -15.67 1.61
N LYS A 10 0.48 -16.83 1.02
CA LYS A 10 1.35 -17.84 1.68
C LYS A 10 2.74 -17.32 1.99
N HIS A 11 3.34 -16.58 1.04
CA HIS A 11 4.66 -16.02 1.23
C HIS A 11 4.67 -14.99 2.37
N PHE A 12 3.76 -14.01 2.33
CA PHE A 12 3.73 -12.94 3.32
C PHE A 12 3.27 -13.41 4.70
N ASP A 13 2.42 -14.43 4.80
CA ASP A 13 2.13 -15.11 6.08
C ASP A 13 3.41 -15.70 6.70
N LYS A 14 4.26 -16.33 5.88
CA LYS A 14 5.50 -16.97 6.33
C LYS A 14 6.55 -15.96 6.82
N VAL A 15 6.67 -14.79 6.15
CA VAL A 15 7.72 -13.82 6.43
C VAL A 15 7.27 -12.66 7.30
N ALA A 16 6.02 -12.60 7.73
CA ALA A 16 5.42 -11.45 8.39
C ALA A 16 6.26 -10.89 9.56
N THR A 17 6.77 -11.76 10.43
CA THR A 17 7.57 -11.37 11.61
C THR A 17 9.01 -11.00 11.31
N THR A 18 9.54 -11.38 10.14
CA THR A 18 10.93 -11.14 9.74
C THR A 18 11.09 -10.11 8.64
N HIS A 19 9.98 -9.75 7.97
CA HIS A 19 9.97 -8.82 6.84
C HIS A 19 10.66 -7.48 7.14
N GLN A 20 10.49 -6.95 8.35
CA GLN A 20 11.15 -5.73 8.80
C GLN A 20 12.68 -5.85 8.81
N ASN A 21 13.24 -7.05 9.03
CA ASN A 21 14.69 -7.25 9.07
C ASN A 21 15.32 -7.10 7.68
N ASP A 22 14.63 -7.59 6.64
CA ASP A 22 15.12 -7.59 5.28
C ASP A 22 14.85 -6.24 4.57
N PHE A 23 13.70 -5.63 4.84
CA PHE A 23 13.21 -4.44 4.15
C PHE A 23 13.22 -3.17 5.01
N GLY A 24 13.86 -3.17 6.17
CA GLY A 24 13.83 -2.05 7.12
C GLY A 24 14.29 -0.71 6.52
N ASP A 25 15.35 -0.69 5.72
CA ASP A 25 15.85 0.53 5.08
C ASP A 25 14.86 1.06 4.05
N LEU A 26 14.29 0.18 3.21
CA LEU A 26 13.25 0.53 2.24
C LEU A 26 11.98 1.05 2.95
N ILE A 27 11.54 0.35 4.00
CA ILE A 27 10.37 0.73 4.81
C ILE A 27 10.58 2.13 5.40
N ASN A 28 11.73 2.41 5.99
CA ASN A 28 12.05 3.70 6.56
C ASN A 28 12.12 4.81 5.51
N ALA A 29 12.68 4.51 4.32
CA ALA A 29 12.70 5.44 3.21
C ALA A 29 11.29 5.74 2.72
N ALA A 30 10.44 4.74 2.53
CA ALA A 30 9.05 4.91 2.13
C ALA A 30 8.26 5.74 3.17
N ILE A 31 8.45 5.50 4.46
CA ILE A 31 7.82 6.31 5.52
C ILE A 31 8.22 7.78 5.38
N ARG A 32 9.53 8.09 5.19
CA ARG A 32 10.00 9.47 4.99
C ARG A 32 9.37 10.13 3.77
N GLU A 33 9.29 9.41 2.65
CA GLU A 33 8.70 9.92 1.41
C GLU A 33 7.20 10.25 1.56
N PHE A 34 6.42 9.37 2.17
CA PHE A 34 5.01 9.63 2.46
C PHE A 34 4.83 10.81 3.40
N GLN A 35 5.64 10.93 4.44
CA GLN A 35 5.59 12.06 5.38
C GLN A 35 5.96 13.39 4.70
N ALA A 36 7.03 13.40 3.89
CA ALA A 36 7.50 14.59 3.19
C ALA A 36 6.46 15.07 2.17
N ARG A 37 5.78 14.16 1.48
CA ARG A 37 4.82 14.45 0.42
C ARG A 37 3.35 14.44 0.88
N ARG A 38 3.05 14.40 2.18
CA ARG A 38 1.65 14.35 2.67
C ARG A 38 0.79 15.50 2.14
N GLY A 39 1.35 16.71 2.01
CA GLY A 39 0.67 17.87 1.45
C GLY A 39 0.46 17.79 -0.07
N TRP A 40 1.36 17.11 -0.78
CA TRP A 40 1.22 16.78 -2.19
C TRP A 40 0.13 15.72 -2.39
N ILE A 41 0.02 14.74 -1.50
CA ILE A 41 -1.09 13.75 -1.50
C ILE A 41 -2.42 14.51 -1.38
N THR A 42 -2.60 15.24 -0.30
CA THR A 42 -3.73 16.15 -0.11
C THR A 42 -3.40 17.22 0.92
N PRO A 43 -3.77 18.50 0.67
CA PRO A 43 -3.58 19.58 1.64
C PRO A 43 -4.19 19.28 3.01
N LYS A 44 -5.27 18.49 3.06
CA LYS A 44 -5.94 18.10 4.32
C LYS A 44 -4.99 17.39 5.32
N LEU A 45 -3.94 16.72 4.85
CA LEU A 45 -2.94 16.07 5.70
C LEU A 45 -1.89 17.03 6.27
N ASN A 46 -1.84 18.29 5.81
CA ASN A 46 -0.92 19.31 6.29
C ASN A 46 -1.48 20.21 7.39
N GLU A 47 -2.78 20.19 7.62
CA GLU A 47 -3.44 21.11 8.55
C GLU A 47 -3.25 20.66 10.01
N THR A 48 -1.98 20.68 10.48
CA THR A 48 -1.61 20.26 11.85
C THR A 48 -1.71 21.41 12.86
N SER A 49 -1.79 22.66 12.39
CA SER A 49 -1.86 23.87 13.25
C SER A 49 -3.24 24.13 13.85
N LEU A 50 -4.29 23.51 13.31
CA LEU A 50 -5.65 23.64 13.80
C LEU A 50 -5.89 22.78 15.04
N SER A 51 -6.83 23.17 15.88
CA SER A 51 -7.30 22.35 16.99
C SER A 51 -7.89 21.02 16.47
N LYS A 52 -7.96 19.98 17.30
CA LYS A 52 -8.49 18.65 16.89
C LYS A 52 -9.90 18.74 16.29
N THR A 53 -10.71 19.70 16.72
CA THR A 53 -12.09 19.90 16.26
C THR A 53 -12.18 20.64 14.93
N GLU A 54 -11.14 21.38 14.56
CA GLU A 54 -11.08 22.18 13.31
C GLU A 54 -10.34 21.47 12.19
N ARG A 55 -9.62 20.38 12.49
CA ARG A 55 -8.89 19.61 11.47
C ARG A 55 -9.87 18.93 10.51
N PRO A 56 -9.55 18.93 9.20
CA PRO A 56 -10.31 18.15 8.23
C PRO A 56 -10.38 16.69 8.63
N GLN A 57 -11.55 16.10 8.46
CA GLN A 57 -11.70 14.65 8.62
C GLN A 57 -11.08 13.95 7.40
N VAL A 58 -10.06 13.13 7.63
CA VAL A 58 -9.39 12.35 6.59
C VAL A 58 -9.50 10.87 6.93
N LYS A 59 -10.23 10.13 6.12
CA LYS A 59 -10.30 8.67 6.18
C LYS A 59 -9.38 8.07 5.13
N LEU A 60 -8.38 7.32 5.58
CA LEU A 60 -7.34 6.67 4.79
C LEU A 60 -7.62 5.17 4.67
N LEU A 61 -7.55 4.64 3.45
CA LEU A 61 -7.46 3.21 3.18
C LEU A 61 -6.03 2.88 2.71
N ASP A 62 -5.37 1.96 3.39
CA ASP A 62 -4.05 1.42 3.06
C ASP A 62 -4.24 -0.03 2.57
N TYR A 63 -4.20 -0.24 1.25
CA TYR A 63 -4.42 -1.56 0.64
C TYR A 63 -3.08 -2.28 0.42
N ALA A 64 -3.07 -3.60 0.66
CA ALA A 64 -1.88 -4.41 0.81
C ALA A 64 -0.92 -3.75 1.83
N CYS A 65 -1.49 -3.45 3.00
CA CYS A 65 -0.88 -2.58 4.00
C CYS A 65 0.37 -3.19 4.68
N GLY A 66 0.59 -4.49 4.52
CA GLY A 66 1.68 -5.20 5.20
C GLY A 66 1.71 -4.90 6.70
N ALA A 67 2.88 -4.68 7.25
CA ALA A 67 3.08 -4.25 8.65
C ALA A 67 2.83 -2.74 8.87
N GLY A 68 2.12 -2.06 7.96
CA GLY A 68 1.65 -0.69 8.14
C GLY A 68 2.62 0.41 7.71
N THR A 69 3.46 0.21 6.72
CA THR A 69 4.45 1.20 6.26
C THR A 69 3.81 2.56 5.96
N VAL A 70 2.78 2.59 5.12
CA VAL A 70 2.09 3.83 4.74
C VAL A 70 1.29 4.39 5.92
N SER A 71 0.57 3.54 6.62
CA SER A 71 -0.23 3.95 7.77
C SER A 71 0.61 4.52 8.91
N LYS A 72 1.81 3.99 9.18
CA LYS A 72 2.78 4.58 10.13
C LYS A 72 3.16 6.02 9.74
N ALA A 73 3.27 6.28 8.43
CA ALA A 73 3.61 7.61 7.94
C ALA A 73 2.44 8.60 8.04
N LEU A 74 1.22 8.18 7.72
CA LEU A 74 0.08 9.07 7.47
C LEU A 74 -0.99 9.07 8.56
N ALA A 75 -1.14 7.98 9.36
CA ALA A 75 -2.14 7.92 10.42
C ALA A 75 -2.05 9.05 11.46
N PRO A 76 -0.85 9.59 11.82
CA PRO A 76 -0.78 10.74 12.71
C PRO A 76 -1.55 11.96 12.22
N TYR A 77 -1.72 12.09 10.90
CA TYR A 77 -2.36 13.24 10.22
C TYR A 77 -3.79 12.93 9.74
N ALA A 78 -4.16 11.67 9.61
CA ALA A 78 -5.51 11.23 9.25
C ALA A 78 -6.41 11.17 10.50
N THR A 79 -7.73 11.15 10.31
CA THR A 79 -8.70 10.87 11.39
C THR A 79 -8.76 9.38 11.67
N GLN A 80 -8.77 8.58 10.60
CA GLN A 80 -8.80 7.14 10.66
C GLN A 80 -7.93 6.55 9.55
N ALA A 81 -7.20 5.49 9.84
CA ALA A 81 -6.45 4.68 8.89
C ALA A 81 -6.93 3.22 8.98
N ILE A 82 -7.42 2.70 7.88
CA ILE A 82 -7.88 1.32 7.74
C ILE A 82 -6.90 0.59 6.83
N GLY A 83 -6.30 -0.49 7.31
CA GLY A 83 -5.45 -1.38 6.54
C GLY A 83 -6.22 -2.58 5.99
N LEU A 84 -5.91 -2.99 4.78
CA LEU A 84 -6.37 -4.26 4.21
C LEU A 84 -5.17 -5.04 3.67
N ASP A 85 -5.07 -6.32 4.02
CA ASP A 85 -4.03 -7.21 3.51
C ASP A 85 -4.58 -8.63 3.31
N LEU A 86 -3.96 -9.39 2.41
CA LEU A 86 -4.28 -10.80 2.19
C LEU A 86 -3.73 -11.70 3.30
N SER A 87 -2.61 -11.29 3.92
CA SER A 87 -1.87 -12.05 4.92
C SER A 87 -2.38 -11.74 6.32
N SER A 88 -2.84 -12.77 7.02
CA SER A 88 -3.19 -12.66 8.45
C SER A 88 -1.99 -12.29 9.32
N GLY A 89 -0.80 -12.78 8.96
CA GLY A 89 0.44 -12.44 9.64
C GLY A 89 0.77 -10.96 9.52
N MET A 90 0.66 -10.38 8.32
CA MET A 90 0.87 -8.94 8.10
C MET A 90 -0.16 -8.09 8.84
N VAL A 91 -1.44 -8.48 8.82
CA VAL A 91 -2.50 -7.82 9.60
C VAL A 91 -2.18 -7.81 11.09
N ALA A 92 -1.67 -8.91 11.63
CA ALA A 92 -1.27 -8.97 13.04
C ALA A 92 -0.12 -8.01 13.35
N GLU A 93 0.91 -7.95 12.48
CA GLU A 93 2.04 -7.02 12.63
C GLU A 93 1.60 -5.56 12.50
N TYR A 94 0.67 -5.24 11.58
CA TYR A 94 0.08 -3.91 11.47
C TYR A 94 -0.61 -3.48 12.77
N ASN A 95 -1.48 -4.35 13.32
CA ASN A 95 -2.24 -4.06 14.52
C ASN A 95 -1.34 -3.96 15.77
N ARG A 96 -0.26 -4.76 15.83
CA ARG A 96 0.78 -4.62 16.84
C ARG A 96 1.46 -3.25 16.73
N ALA A 97 1.86 -2.84 15.51
CA ALA A 97 2.50 -1.55 15.29
C ALA A 97 1.58 -0.37 15.65
N ALA A 98 0.28 -0.45 15.34
CA ALA A 98 -0.71 0.56 15.72
C ALA A 98 -0.78 0.72 17.25
N SER A 99 -0.80 -0.39 17.97
CA SER A 99 -0.80 -0.39 19.45
C SER A 99 0.48 0.21 20.02
N GLU A 100 1.66 -0.11 19.46
CA GLU A 100 2.97 0.44 19.85
C GLU A 100 3.04 1.96 19.62
N MET A 101 2.35 2.48 18.60
CA MET A 101 2.20 3.91 18.34
C MET A 101 1.17 4.59 19.28
N GLY A 102 0.51 3.83 20.14
CA GLY A 102 -0.53 4.34 21.05
C GLY A 102 -1.88 4.62 20.38
N PHE A 103 -2.12 4.04 19.19
CA PHE A 103 -3.40 4.16 18.49
C PHE A 103 -4.35 3.03 18.89
N ASN A 104 -5.62 3.38 19.09
CA ASN A 104 -6.69 2.41 19.25
C ASN A 104 -7.22 1.94 17.87
N ALA A 105 -8.07 0.91 17.88
CA ALA A 105 -8.62 0.33 16.65
C ALA A 105 -9.51 1.30 15.84
N GLU A 106 -10.11 2.31 16.48
CA GLU A 106 -10.88 3.33 15.77
C GLU A 106 -9.96 4.26 14.95
N LYS A 107 -8.72 4.46 15.41
CA LYS A 107 -7.74 5.33 14.79
C LYS A 107 -6.91 4.62 13.70
N MET A 108 -6.42 3.42 13.99
CA MET A 108 -5.56 2.66 13.08
C MET A 108 -5.76 1.16 13.30
N HIS A 109 -6.34 0.48 12.30
CA HIS A 109 -6.58 -0.96 12.39
C HIS A 109 -6.58 -1.61 11.00
N ALA A 110 -6.10 -2.85 10.92
CA ALA A 110 -6.09 -3.63 9.70
C ALA A 110 -6.97 -4.88 9.79
N TYR A 111 -7.47 -5.28 8.63
CA TYR A 111 -8.30 -6.47 8.45
C TYR A 111 -7.75 -7.32 7.30
N ARG A 112 -7.93 -8.63 7.39
CA ARG A 112 -7.67 -9.50 6.28
C ARG A 112 -8.79 -9.37 5.25
N TYR A 113 -8.46 -8.89 4.04
CA TYR A 113 -9.46 -8.68 2.99
C TYR A 113 -8.84 -8.59 1.60
N ASN A 114 -9.56 -9.11 0.59
CA ASN A 114 -9.17 -9.04 -0.82
C ASN A 114 -10.22 -8.28 -1.64
N LEU A 115 -9.91 -7.05 -2.07
CA LEU A 115 -10.81 -6.24 -2.90
C LEU A 115 -11.08 -6.83 -4.29
N LEU A 116 -10.21 -7.73 -4.78
CA LEU A 116 -10.36 -8.36 -6.10
C LEU A 116 -11.20 -9.65 -6.07
N ALA A 117 -11.41 -10.22 -4.90
CA ALA A 117 -12.19 -11.46 -4.76
C ALA A 117 -13.70 -11.23 -4.69
N GLY A 118 -14.14 -9.99 -4.46
CA GLY A 118 -15.55 -9.68 -4.21
C GLY A 118 -16.06 -10.27 -2.88
N ASP A 119 -17.37 -10.18 -2.66
CA ASP A 119 -18.02 -10.65 -1.41
C ASP A 119 -17.94 -12.17 -1.18
N ALA A 120 -17.51 -12.93 -2.20
CA ALA A 120 -17.46 -14.40 -2.15
C ALA A 120 -16.31 -14.97 -1.30
N GLU A 121 -15.29 -14.18 -0.96
CA GLU A 121 -14.14 -14.60 -0.16
C GLU A 121 -13.99 -13.82 1.16
N THR A 122 -15.08 -13.35 1.73
CA THR A 122 -15.08 -12.95 3.14
C THR A 122 -14.86 -14.21 3.96
N ASP A 123 -13.63 -14.43 4.38
CA ASP A 123 -13.26 -15.53 5.26
C ASP A 123 -13.96 -15.32 6.61
N THR A 124 -15.13 -15.95 6.75
CA THR A 124 -15.95 -15.87 7.97
C THR A 124 -15.29 -16.55 9.17
N GLU A 125 -14.16 -17.21 8.96
CA GLU A 125 -13.39 -17.89 10.01
C GLU A 125 -12.27 -17.01 10.61
N THR A 126 -12.10 -15.75 10.15
CA THR A 126 -11.08 -14.88 10.75
C THR A 126 -11.50 -14.39 12.13
N ALA A 127 -10.58 -14.40 13.07
CA ALA A 127 -10.79 -13.87 14.42
C ALA A 127 -11.04 -12.33 14.44
N ASN A 128 -10.86 -11.65 13.29
CA ASN A 128 -10.99 -10.19 13.13
C ASN A 128 -11.67 -9.88 11.78
N PRO A 129 -12.98 -10.13 11.64
CA PRO A 129 -13.69 -9.87 10.40
C PRO A 129 -13.79 -8.36 10.12
N LEU A 130 -13.77 -7.99 8.84
CA LEU A 130 -14.01 -6.60 8.42
C LEU A 130 -15.43 -6.18 8.83
N PRO A 131 -15.61 -5.12 9.65
CA PRO A 131 -16.93 -4.68 10.08
C PRO A 131 -17.80 -4.26 8.88
N GLU A 132 -19.08 -4.61 8.93
CA GLU A 132 -20.05 -4.19 7.93
C GLU A 132 -20.04 -2.66 7.74
N GLY A 133 -20.16 -2.19 6.50
CA GLY A 133 -20.13 -0.76 6.19
C GLY A 133 -18.74 -0.13 6.18
N THR A 134 -17.65 -0.86 6.49
CA THR A 134 -16.28 -0.32 6.45
C THR A 134 -15.91 0.18 5.06
N LEU A 135 -16.23 -0.60 4.01
CA LEU A 135 -15.94 -0.30 2.60
C LEU A 135 -17.13 0.34 1.89
N THR A 136 -17.80 1.27 2.53
CA THR A 136 -18.89 2.03 1.90
C THR A 136 -18.36 2.84 0.71
N PRO A 137 -19.04 2.79 -0.45
CA PRO A 137 -18.67 3.62 -1.60
C PRO A 137 -18.56 5.11 -1.24
N SER A 138 -17.64 5.81 -1.87
CA SER A 138 -17.42 7.24 -1.69
C SER A 138 -17.21 7.67 -0.22
N SER A 139 -16.49 6.87 0.57
CA SER A 139 -16.29 7.14 2.00
C SER A 139 -14.85 7.52 2.37
N PHE A 140 -13.86 7.25 1.50
CA PHE A 140 -12.45 7.53 1.77
C PHE A 140 -11.98 8.83 1.11
N ASP A 141 -11.16 9.58 1.83
CA ASP A 141 -10.49 10.78 1.29
C ASP A 141 -9.22 10.40 0.54
N VAL A 142 -8.52 9.38 1.01
CA VAL A 142 -7.29 8.84 0.42
C VAL A 142 -7.35 7.33 0.39
N VAL A 143 -7.03 6.73 -0.76
CA VAL A 143 -6.74 5.30 -0.90
C VAL A 143 -5.31 5.16 -1.39
N VAL A 144 -4.53 4.31 -0.74
CA VAL A 144 -3.11 4.15 -1.05
C VAL A 144 -2.73 2.68 -1.16
N ILE A 145 -1.77 2.41 -2.05
CA ILE A 145 -1.02 1.16 -2.11
C ILE A 145 0.48 1.49 -2.18
N GLY A 146 1.26 0.96 -1.26
CA GLY A 146 2.68 1.25 -1.15
C GLY A 146 3.55 0.01 -1.32
N MET A 147 4.39 -0.02 -2.36
CA MET A 147 5.33 -1.10 -2.67
C MET A 147 4.65 -2.48 -2.80
N ALA A 148 3.45 -2.50 -3.40
CA ALA A 148 2.66 -3.73 -3.50
C ALA A 148 1.87 -3.87 -4.82
N LEU A 149 1.76 -2.81 -5.64
CA LEU A 149 1.02 -2.90 -6.90
C LEU A 149 1.66 -3.91 -7.87
N HIS A 150 2.98 -4.09 -7.81
CA HIS A 150 3.73 -5.06 -8.59
C HIS A 150 3.42 -6.53 -8.23
N HIS A 151 2.76 -6.77 -7.10
CA HIS A 151 2.24 -8.08 -6.69
C HIS A 151 0.80 -8.34 -7.15
N VAL A 152 0.15 -7.37 -7.79
CA VAL A 152 -1.26 -7.46 -8.18
C VAL A 152 -1.40 -7.97 -9.62
N SER A 153 -2.21 -9.00 -9.83
CA SER A 153 -2.44 -9.58 -11.16
C SER A 153 -3.24 -8.66 -12.08
N GLU A 154 -4.17 -7.89 -11.53
CA GLU A 154 -5.12 -7.04 -12.27
C GLU A 154 -5.12 -5.59 -11.73
N PRO A 155 -4.03 -4.83 -11.91
CA PRO A 155 -3.90 -3.49 -11.33
C PRO A 155 -4.98 -2.51 -11.82
N GLY A 156 -5.47 -2.64 -13.06
CA GLY A 156 -6.54 -1.80 -13.58
C GLY A 156 -7.88 -2.05 -12.87
N VAL A 157 -8.21 -3.31 -12.59
CA VAL A 157 -9.42 -3.67 -11.81
C VAL A 157 -9.30 -3.15 -10.38
N LEU A 158 -8.12 -3.29 -9.76
CA LEU A 158 -7.88 -2.78 -8.41
C LEU A 158 -8.07 -1.25 -8.33
N LEU A 159 -7.49 -0.50 -9.27
CA LEU A 159 -7.65 0.96 -9.28
C LEU A 159 -9.11 1.38 -9.51
N ALA A 160 -9.87 0.64 -10.31
CA ALA A 160 -11.30 0.87 -10.46
C ALA A 160 -12.06 0.65 -9.13
N ARG A 161 -11.70 -0.38 -8.36
CA ARG A 161 -12.24 -0.58 -6.99
C ARG A 161 -11.86 0.56 -6.03
N PHE A 162 -10.63 1.05 -6.12
CA PHE A 162 -10.21 2.22 -5.33
C PHE A 162 -11.06 3.45 -5.63
N LYS A 163 -11.35 3.70 -6.93
CA LYS A 163 -12.22 4.80 -7.36
C LYS A 163 -13.62 4.70 -6.76
N GLU A 164 -14.19 3.51 -6.68
CA GLU A 164 -15.52 3.30 -6.09
C GLU A 164 -15.56 3.68 -4.60
N LEU A 165 -14.49 3.44 -3.88
CA LEU A 165 -14.36 3.73 -2.44
C LEU A 165 -14.03 5.21 -2.16
N LEU A 166 -13.39 5.90 -3.10
CA LEU A 166 -13.01 7.29 -2.95
C LEU A 166 -14.18 8.25 -3.05
N LYS A 167 -14.19 9.25 -2.18
CA LYS A 167 -15.10 10.40 -2.28
C LYS A 167 -14.87 11.17 -3.59
N PRO A 168 -15.83 11.98 -4.06
CA PRO A 168 -15.55 13.01 -5.06
C PRO A 168 -14.35 13.85 -4.59
N ARG A 169 -13.38 14.07 -5.48
CA ARG A 169 -12.10 14.73 -5.13
C ARG A 169 -11.19 13.95 -4.16
N GLY A 170 -11.55 12.71 -3.85
CA GLY A 170 -10.67 11.78 -3.13
C GLY A 170 -9.46 11.37 -3.99
N VAL A 171 -8.36 11.06 -3.33
CA VAL A 171 -7.05 10.85 -3.97
C VAL A 171 -6.64 9.38 -3.88
N CYS A 172 -6.33 8.78 -5.02
CA CYS A 172 -5.59 7.53 -5.09
C CYS A 172 -4.09 7.81 -5.14
N VAL A 173 -3.31 7.08 -4.36
CA VAL A 173 -1.84 7.16 -4.36
C VAL A 173 -1.24 5.78 -4.56
N VAL A 174 -0.27 5.69 -5.45
CA VAL A 174 0.56 4.50 -5.65
C VAL A 174 2.02 4.88 -5.41
N MET A 175 2.71 4.13 -4.56
CA MET A 175 4.17 4.11 -4.51
C MET A 175 4.63 2.72 -4.95
N ASP A 176 5.55 2.66 -5.94
CA ASP A 176 6.09 1.40 -6.42
C ASP A 176 7.45 1.62 -7.12
N MET A 177 7.98 0.60 -7.77
CA MET A 177 9.26 0.62 -8.45
C MET A 177 9.12 1.11 -9.90
N VAL A 178 10.12 1.88 -10.34
CA VAL A 178 10.34 2.20 -11.77
C VAL A 178 11.09 1.05 -12.42
N PRO A 179 10.63 0.50 -13.56
CA PRO A 179 11.42 -0.46 -14.32
C PRO A 179 12.62 0.28 -14.96
N THR A 180 13.83 -0.06 -14.54
CA THR A 180 15.08 0.55 -15.02
C THR A 180 16.01 -0.53 -15.57
N ASP A 181 16.90 -0.15 -16.50
CA ASP A 181 17.87 -1.08 -17.10
C ASP A 181 18.91 -1.56 -16.07
N ASP A 182 19.11 -0.79 -14.99
CA ASP A 182 19.97 -1.12 -13.86
C ASP A 182 19.23 -1.85 -12.72
N ALA A 183 18.02 -2.35 -12.97
CA ALA A 183 17.28 -3.13 -11.98
C ALA A 183 18.09 -4.36 -11.56
N PRO A 184 18.08 -4.70 -10.26
CA PRO A 184 18.90 -5.81 -9.76
C PRO A 184 18.47 -7.14 -10.40
N ASP A 185 19.46 -7.93 -10.81
CA ASP A 185 19.26 -9.32 -11.22
C ASP A 185 19.08 -10.22 -9.99
N ILE A 186 17.88 -10.16 -9.40
CA ILE A 186 17.54 -10.93 -8.20
C ILE A 186 17.63 -12.43 -8.50
N GLU A 187 17.17 -12.87 -9.67
CA GLU A 187 17.16 -14.29 -10.05
C GLU A 187 18.56 -14.84 -10.25
N GLY A 188 19.47 -14.03 -10.81
CA GLY A 188 20.86 -14.45 -11.03
C GLY A 188 21.72 -14.50 -9.76
N VAL A 189 21.26 -13.90 -8.67
CA VAL A 189 22.00 -13.81 -7.39
C VAL A 189 21.49 -14.81 -6.36
N LEU A 190 20.19 -15.14 -6.38
CA LEU A 190 19.56 -16.01 -5.38
C LEU A 190 19.76 -17.50 -5.68
N GLU A 191 19.89 -18.30 -4.62
CA GLU A 191 19.86 -19.75 -4.72
C GLU A 191 18.47 -20.27 -5.14
N PRO A 192 18.37 -21.42 -5.84
CA PRO A 192 17.08 -21.97 -6.30
C PRO A 192 16.00 -22.07 -5.22
N SER A 193 16.39 -22.38 -3.98
CA SER A 193 15.47 -22.48 -2.83
C SER A 193 14.92 -21.12 -2.36
N GLN A 194 15.54 -20.02 -2.78
CA GLN A 194 15.18 -18.64 -2.42
C GLN A 194 14.30 -17.99 -3.50
N LEU A 195 14.20 -18.57 -4.70
CA LEU A 195 13.46 -18.01 -5.84
C LEU A 195 11.93 -17.99 -5.63
N GLU A 196 11.40 -18.60 -4.57
CA GLU A 196 9.97 -18.51 -4.24
C GLU A 196 9.50 -17.05 -4.09
N VAL A 197 10.35 -16.14 -3.60
CA VAL A 197 10.02 -14.73 -3.49
C VAL A 197 9.75 -14.08 -4.86
N VAL A 198 10.45 -14.50 -5.90
CA VAL A 198 10.27 -13.95 -7.26
C VAL A 198 8.90 -14.30 -7.83
N LYS A 199 8.33 -15.44 -7.43
CA LYS A 199 6.99 -15.88 -7.85
C LYS A 199 5.86 -14.98 -7.29
N THR A 200 6.17 -14.14 -6.30
CA THR A 200 5.21 -13.17 -5.76
C THR A 200 5.05 -11.96 -6.66
N ILE A 201 5.98 -11.74 -7.60
CA ILE A 201 6.05 -10.56 -8.44
C ILE A 201 5.30 -10.80 -9.75
N GLY A 202 4.21 -10.08 -9.97
CA GLY A 202 3.47 -10.10 -11.24
C GLY A 202 4.09 -9.20 -12.30
N LYS A 203 4.75 -8.11 -11.88
CA LYS A 203 5.37 -7.11 -12.77
C LYS A 203 6.55 -6.41 -12.09
N ARG A 204 7.62 -6.14 -12.85
CA ARG A 204 8.87 -5.54 -12.30
C ARG A 204 8.83 -4.01 -12.18
N GLY A 205 7.67 -3.42 -11.87
CA GLY A 205 7.48 -1.98 -11.72
C GLY A 205 6.63 -1.35 -12.82
N PHE A 206 6.45 -0.03 -12.75
CA PHE A 206 5.55 0.72 -13.64
C PHE A 206 6.20 2.02 -14.12
N THR A 207 6.10 2.27 -15.43
CA THR A 207 6.47 3.55 -16.04
C THR A 207 5.39 4.61 -15.79
N GLU A 208 5.73 5.90 -16.00
CA GLU A 208 4.75 6.98 -15.93
C GLU A 208 3.58 6.75 -16.90
N GLN A 209 3.88 6.32 -18.15
CA GLN A 209 2.83 6.09 -19.14
C GLN A 209 1.87 4.97 -18.75
N GLU A 210 2.38 3.90 -18.17
CA GLU A 210 1.54 2.80 -17.68
C GLU A 210 0.67 3.25 -16.50
N MET A 211 1.24 3.98 -15.55
CA MET A 211 0.47 4.54 -14.43
C MET A 211 -0.60 5.50 -14.92
N ARG A 212 -0.27 6.40 -15.85
CA ARG A 212 -1.24 7.31 -16.48
C ARG A 212 -2.41 6.53 -17.09
N THR A 213 -2.11 5.50 -17.87
CA THR A 213 -3.13 4.65 -18.50
C THR A 213 -4.03 3.95 -17.46
N LEU A 214 -3.45 3.44 -16.36
CA LEU A 214 -4.19 2.81 -15.26
C LEU A 214 -5.13 3.81 -14.56
N TYR A 215 -4.63 5.01 -14.24
CA TYR A 215 -5.44 6.05 -13.60
C TYR A 215 -6.56 6.58 -14.50
N GLU A 216 -6.27 6.81 -15.77
CA GLU A 216 -7.28 7.23 -16.76
C GLU A 216 -8.34 6.16 -16.95
N GLY A 217 -7.93 4.89 -17.09
CA GLY A 217 -8.85 3.74 -17.23
C GLY A 217 -9.75 3.56 -16.01
N ALA A 218 -9.29 3.92 -14.82
CA ALA A 218 -10.07 3.89 -13.59
C ALA A 218 -10.92 5.16 -13.36
N GLY A 219 -10.80 6.19 -14.22
CA GLY A 219 -11.56 7.46 -14.06
C GLY A 219 -10.98 8.40 -12.99
N MET A 220 -9.67 8.31 -12.73
CA MET A 220 -8.94 9.14 -11.76
C MET A 220 -7.85 9.99 -12.43
N ARG A 221 -8.14 10.53 -13.62
CA ARG A 221 -7.17 11.32 -14.42
C ARG A 221 -6.92 12.73 -13.89
N ARG A 222 -7.84 13.26 -13.06
CA ARG A 222 -7.75 14.62 -12.55
C ARG A 222 -6.52 14.76 -11.66
N GLY A 223 -5.72 15.81 -11.89
CA GLY A 223 -4.52 16.07 -11.11
C GLY A 223 -3.56 14.89 -11.07
N PHE A 224 -3.51 14.08 -12.16
CA PHE A 224 -2.54 13.01 -12.26
C PHE A 224 -1.13 13.58 -12.28
N GLU A 225 -0.33 13.10 -11.35
CA GLU A 225 1.10 13.40 -11.24
C GLU A 225 1.88 12.10 -10.99
N TYR A 226 3.09 12.06 -11.53
CA TYR A 226 4.04 10.97 -11.32
C TYR A 226 5.40 11.57 -10.97
N VAL A 227 5.98 11.17 -9.86
CA VAL A 227 7.25 11.68 -9.36
C VAL A 227 8.20 10.53 -9.10
N VAL A 228 9.33 10.52 -9.77
CA VAL A 228 10.43 9.59 -9.46
C VAL A 228 11.11 10.06 -8.18
N ILE A 229 11.35 9.13 -7.26
CA ILE A 229 12.05 9.39 -6.00
C ILE A 229 13.55 9.41 -6.27
N GLU A 230 14.22 10.50 -5.85
CA GLU A 230 15.65 10.70 -6.14
C GLU A 230 16.53 9.67 -5.42
N ASP A 231 16.22 9.41 -4.14
CA ASP A 231 16.97 8.44 -3.35
C ASP A 231 16.59 7.00 -3.72
N LYS A 232 17.59 6.15 -3.95
CA LYS A 232 17.36 4.72 -4.17
C LYS A 232 16.80 4.06 -2.91
N PHE A 233 15.83 3.19 -3.06
CA PHE A 233 15.37 2.32 -2.00
C PHE A 233 16.33 1.14 -1.86
N LEU A 234 16.87 0.98 -0.66
CA LEU A 234 17.81 -0.09 -0.32
C LEU A 234 17.07 -1.17 0.48
N PHE A 235 17.36 -2.41 0.19
CA PHE A 235 16.87 -3.54 0.99
C PHE A 235 17.89 -4.69 0.97
N THR A 236 17.80 -5.56 1.97
CA THR A 236 18.63 -6.76 2.05
C THR A 236 17.70 -7.96 1.98
N MET A 237 18.01 -8.93 1.13
CA MET A 237 17.25 -10.14 1.01
C MET A 237 18.18 -11.33 0.92
N PHE A 238 18.03 -12.31 1.80
CA PHE A 238 18.92 -13.46 1.95
C PHE A 238 20.42 -13.10 2.06
N GLY A 239 20.74 -11.98 2.72
CA GLY A 239 22.11 -11.48 2.87
C GLY A 239 22.66 -10.67 1.70
N HIS A 240 21.95 -10.60 0.57
CA HIS A 240 22.31 -9.78 -0.58
C HIS A 240 21.66 -8.40 -0.49
N LYS A 241 22.44 -7.35 -0.83
CA LYS A 241 21.97 -5.96 -0.85
C LYS A 241 21.48 -5.61 -2.24
N PHE A 242 20.29 -5.04 -2.31
CA PHE A 242 19.65 -4.58 -3.53
C PHE A 242 19.28 -3.10 -3.43
N GLN A 243 19.14 -2.47 -4.58
CA GLN A 243 18.60 -1.11 -4.68
C GLN A 243 17.62 -1.00 -5.85
N VAL A 244 16.57 -0.23 -5.66
CA VAL A 244 15.58 0.06 -6.71
C VAL A 244 15.25 1.54 -6.74
N THR A 245 14.83 2.03 -7.91
CA THR A 245 14.28 3.38 -8.05
C THR A 245 12.79 3.32 -7.76
N GLY A 246 12.33 4.15 -6.83
CA GLY A 246 10.91 4.28 -6.53
C GLY A 246 10.24 5.42 -7.28
N PHE A 247 8.92 5.37 -7.37
CA PHE A 247 8.08 6.50 -7.77
C PHE A 247 6.89 6.65 -6.85
N MET A 248 6.30 7.83 -6.86
CA MET A 248 4.95 8.06 -6.36
C MET A 248 4.07 8.63 -7.47
N ALA A 249 2.87 8.07 -7.61
CA ALA A 249 1.84 8.59 -8.51
C ALA A 249 0.58 8.92 -7.72
N ARG A 250 -0.13 9.98 -8.12
CA ARG A 250 -1.44 10.34 -7.58
C ARG A 250 -2.42 10.68 -8.68
N GLY A 251 -3.70 10.55 -8.36
CA GLY A 251 -4.80 11.01 -9.22
C GLY A 251 -6.08 11.16 -8.39
N GLU A 252 -6.94 12.06 -8.79
CA GLU A 252 -8.19 12.40 -8.10
C GLU A 252 -9.40 11.88 -8.85
N VAL A 253 -10.43 11.46 -8.10
CA VAL A 253 -11.78 11.23 -8.63
C VAL A 253 -12.39 12.56 -9.04
N GLU A 254 -13.09 12.59 -10.17
CA GLU A 254 -13.84 13.76 -10.66
C GLU A 254 -14.99 14.16 -9.75
#